data_ea9957cac49f3d74a80785811bde6ee8
#
_entry.id   ea9957cac49f3d74a80785811bde6ee8
#
_cell.length_a   1.000
_cell.length_b   1.000
_cell.length_c   1.000
_cell.angle_alpha   90.00
_cell.angle_beta   90.00
_cell.angle_gamma   90.00
#
_symmetry.space_group_name_H-M   'P 1'
#
loop_
_entity.id
_entity.type
_entity.pdbx_description
1 polymer ?
#
loop_
_entity_poly.entity_id
_entity_poly.type
_entity_poly.pdbx_seq_one_letter_code
_entity_poly.pdbx_strand_id
1 'polypeptide(L)'
;MPKIVSARVILTSPGRNFTTLKIECDDGTTGVGDATLNGRELAVAAYLSEHVVPCLIGRDAHRIEDIWQFLYKGAYWRRGPVTMAAIAAVDMALWDIKGKIAGLPVYQLLGGAAREGCMVYGHANGTTIEDTIEAALDYQRQGYKAIRLQCGVPGMASTYGVSKDRYFYEPADNDLPTENIWSTAKYMRIVPELFAAAREALGWDVHLLHDIHHRLTPIEAARLGKDLEPYRPFWIEDATPAEDQEAFRLIRQHTTTPLAVGEIFSSVWDCKHLIENRLIDYIRATVLHAGGITHMRQIASLADLHQVRTGCHGATDLSPVTMAAALHLGLSIPNFGIQEYMRHTVETDAVFPHAYRFAEGMLHPGDAPGLGVEIDEALAETFPYARAYLPVNRLEDGTMWSW
;
A
#
# COMPACT_ATOMS: atom_id res chain seq x y z
N MET A 1 -19.98 -8.84 26.59
CA MET A 1 -19.15 -8.83 25.38
C MET A 1 -19.82 -7.91 24.40
N PRO A 2 -19.13 -6.95 23.81
CA PRO A 2 -19.71 -5.91 22.95
C PRO A 2 -20.30 -6.57 21.71
N LYS A 3 -21.56 -6.29 21.43
CA LYS A 3 -22.25 -6.81 20.23
C LYS A 3 -22.36 -5.72 19.18
N ILE A 4 -22.08 -6.06 17.95
CA ILE A 4 -22.24 -5.15 16.82
C ILE A 4 -23.73 -4.84 16.65
N VAL A 5 -24.10 -3.56 16.75
CA VAL A 5 -25.49 -3.11 16.59
C VAL A 5 -25.70 -2.36 15.29
N SER A 6 -24.67 -1.72 14.74
CA SER A 6 -24.73 -1.08 13.44
C SER A 6 -23.38 -1.15 12.70
N ALA A 7 -23.44 -1.08 11.39
CA ALA A 7 -22.27 -0.89 10.54
C ALA A 7 -22.69 -0.07 9.31
N ARG A 8 -21.88 0.91 8.94
CA ARG A 8 -22.16 1.85 7.84
C ARG A 8 -20.98 1.96 6.90
N VAL A 9 -21.27 2.02 5.61
CA VAL A 9 -20.30 2.26 4.56
C VAL A 9 -20.33 3.73 4.18
N ILE A 10 -19.20 4.40 4.25
CA ILE A 10 -19.05 5.83 3.98
C ILE A 10 -18.15 5.97 2.77
N LEU A 11 -18.66 6.63 1.71
CA LEU A 11 -17.91 6.99 0.51
C LEU A 11 -17.61 8.48 0.56
N THR A 12 -16.34 8.85 0.44
CA THR A 12 -15.91 10.25 0.47
C THR A 12 -14.73 10.47 -0.47
N SER A 13 -14.53 11.71 -0.92
CA SER A 13 -13.47 12.09 -1.87
C SER A 13 -12.69 13.34 -1.44
N PRO A 14 -12.09 13.39 -0.25
CA PRO A 14 -11.23 14.50 0.17
C PRO A 14 -9.83 14.38 -0.48
N GLY A 15 -9.71 14.78 -1.75
CA GLY A 15 -8.51 14.62 -2.58
C GLY A 15 -8.46 13.32 -3.39
N ARG A 16 -8.94 12.20 -2.84
CA ARG A 16 -9.15 10.91 -3.53
C ARG A 16 -10.37 10.22 -2.98
N ASN A 17 -10.89 9.23 -3.71
CA ASN A 17 -11.99 8.41 -3.23
C ASN A 17 -11.54 7.44 -2.13
N PHE A 18 -12.30 7.39 -1.04
CA PHE A 18 -12.13 6.40 0.03
C PHE A 18 -13.46 5.72 0.34
N THR A 19 -13.37 4.43 0.68
CA THR A 19 -14.49 3.61 1.14
C THR A 19 -14.20 3.18 2.57
N THR A 20 -14.91 3.75 3.54
CA THR A 20 -14.72 3.46 4.96
C THR A 20 -15.89 2.67 5.51
N LEU A 21 -15.59 1.64 6.31
CA LEU A 21 -16.57 0.94 7.15
C LEU A 21 -16.47 1.45 8.57
N LYS A 22 -17.57 1.93 9.15
CA LYS A 22 -17.69 2.24 10.58
C LYS A 22 -18.61 1.26 11.26
N ILE A 23 -18.12 0.57 12.29
CA ILE A 23 -18.87 -0.40 13.10
C ILE A 23 -19.13 0.23 14.46
N GLU A 24 -20.33 -0.01 15.02
CA GLU A 24 -20.74 0.42 16.35
C GLU A 24 -21.23 -0.77 17.17
N CYS A 25 -20.82 -0.83 18.43
CA CYS A 25 -21.23 -1.83 19.40
C CYS A 25 -22.31 -1.32 20.36
N ASP A 26 -22.97 -2.24 21.06
CA ASP A 26 -24.06 -1.98 22.02
C ASP A 26 -23.62 -1.16 23.25
N ASP A 27 -22.31 -1.07 23.52
CA ASP A 27 -21.73 -0.21 24.56
C ASP A 27 -21.34 1.20 24.04
N GLY A 28 -21.63 1.51 22.79
CA GLY A 28 -21.29 2.77 22.12
C GLY A 28 -19.87 2.84 21.58
N THR A 29 -19.06 1.80 21.75
CA THR A 29 -17.71 1.77 21.16
C THR A 29 -17.81 1.64 19.64
N THR A 30 -17.04 2.49 18.92
CA THR A 30 -16.97 2.46 17.46
C THR A 30 -15.59 2.09 16.97
N GLY A 31 -15.52 1.48 15.79
CA GLY A 31 -14.26 1.23 15.08
C GLY A 31 -14.38 1.52 13.60
N VAL A 32 -13.26 1.89 13.01
CA VAL A 32 -13.15 2.24 11.59
C VAL A 32 -12.25 1.29 10.83
N GLY A 33 -12.62 0.99 9.61
CA GLY A 33 -11.83 0.16 8.69
C GLY A 33 -11.88 0.72 7.28
N ASP A 34 -10.82 0.52 6.53
CA ASP A 34 -10.68 0.97 5.14
C ASP A 34 -10.99 -0.18 4.19
N ALA A 35 -11.80 0.09 3.18
CA ALA A 35 -12.15 -0.84 2.10
C ALA A 35 -11.87 -0.26 0.71
N THR A 36 -11.05 0.78 0.63
CA THR A 36 -10.76 1.49 -0.62
C THR A 36 -10.09 0.54 -1.63
N LEU A 37 -10.72 0.38 -2.79
CA LEU A 37 -10.12 -0.30 -3.93
C LEU A 37 -10.18 0.67 -5.10
N ASN A 38 -9.06 1.28 -5.39
CA ASN A 38 -8.93 2.38 -6.34
C ASN A 38 -9.56 2.02 -7.71
N GLY A 39 -10.51 2.85 -8.17
CA GLY A 39 -11.28 2.62 -9.38
C GLY A 39 -12.36 1.52 -9.29
N ARG A 40 -12.57 0.93 -8.11
CA ARG A 40 -13.59 -0.10 -7.84
C ARG A 40 -14.36 0.14 -6.53
N GLU A 41 -14.31 1.37 -6.02
CA GLU A 41 -14.88 1.76 -4.71
C GLU A 41 -16.35 1.37 -4.59
N LEU A 42 -17.15 1.64 -5.63
CA LEU A 42 -18.58 1.30 -5.63
C LEU A 42 -18.83 -0.22 -5.59
N ALA A 43 -17.95 -1.02 -6.18
CA ALA A 43 -18.11 -2.48 -6.13
C ALA A 43 -17.87 -3.00 -4.71
N VAL A 44 -16.87 -2.49 -4.01
CA VAL A 44 -16.59 -2.87 -2.62
C VAL A 44 -17.68 -2.33 -1.69
N ALA A 45 -18.10 -1.08 -1.88
CA ALA A 45 -19.16 -0.47 -1.08
C ALA A 45 -20.48 -1.26 -1.18
N ALA A 46 -20.88 -1.65 -2.39
CA ALA A 46 -22.07 -2.48 -2.60
C ALA A 46 -21.93 -3.85 -1.94
N TYR A 47 -20.78 -4.52 -2.09
CA TYR A 47 -20.52 -5.82 -1.45
C TYR A 47 -20.57 -5.72 0.08
N LEU A 48 -19.95 -4.68 0.65
CA LEU A 48 -20.03 -4.43 2.10
C LEU A 48 -21.46 -4.21 2.56
N SER A 49 -22.19 -3.27 1.95
CA SER A 49 -23.52 -2.88 2.38
C SER A 49 -24.54 -4.02 2.28
N GLU A 50 -24.53 -4.74 1.16
CA GLU A 50 -25.59 -5.70 0.83
C GLU A 50 -25.29 -7.12 1.35
N HIS A 51 -24.01 -7.51 1.46
CA HIS A 51 -23.66 -8.90 1.76
C HIS A 51 -22.87 -9.06 3.06
N VAL A 52 -22.07 -8.08 3.46
CA VAL A 52 -21.19 -8.21 4.65
C VAL A 52 -21.87 -7.63 5.90
N VAL A 53 -22.32 -6.37 5.83
CA VAL A 53 -22.92 -5.66 6.98
C VAL A 53 -24.06 -6.44 7.62
N PRO A 54 -25.04 -7.00 6.87
CA PRO A 54 -26.12 -7.79 7.48
C PRO A 54 -25.64 -9.00 8.27
N CYS A 55 -24.49 -9.57 7.89
CA CYS A 55 -23.89 -10.72 8.57
C CYS A 55 -23.15 -10.36 9.86
N LEU A 56 -22.86 -9.08 10.10
CA LEU A 56 -22.13 -8.62 11.30
C LEU A 56 -23.06 -8.37 12.48
N ILE A 57 -24.28 -7.95 12.25
CA ILE A 57 -25.21 -7.51 13.29
C ILE A 57 -25.48 -8.62 14.31
N GLY A 58 -25.36 -8.28 15.59
CA GLY A 58 -25.54 -9.21 16.73
C GLY A 58 -24.32 -10.08 17.06
N ARG A 59 -23.26 -10.04 16.25
CA ARG A 59 -22.02 -10.78 16.54
C ARG A 59 -21.24 -10.09 17.64
N ASP A 60 -20.44 -10.90 18.35
CA ASP A 60 -19.47 -10.43 19.33
C ASP A 60 -18.24 -9.84 18.62
N ALA A 61 -18.00 -8.54 18.80
CA ALA A 61 -16.90 -7.83 18.17
C ALA A 61 -15.49 -8.32 18.60
N HIS A 62 -15.38 -9.04 19.71
CA HIS A 62 -14.10 -9.62 20.13
C HIS A 62 -13.71 -10.88 19.35
N ARG A 63 -14.64 -11.50 18.62
CA ARG A 63 -14.39 -12.73 17.87
C ARG A 63 -13.85 -12.45 16.46
N ILE A 64 -12.79 -11.69 16.38
CA ILE A 64 -12.20 -11.21 15.11
C ILE A 64 -11.91 -12.37 14.16
N GLU A 65 -11.17 -13.39 14.62
CA GLU A 65 -10.80 -14.55 13.79
C GLU A 65 -12.04 -15.32 13.30
N ASP A 66 -13.04 -15.53 14.16
CA ASP A 66 -14.27 -16.22 13.77
C ASP A 66 -15.05 -15.47 12.70
N ILE A 67 -15.17 -14.14 12.85
CA ILE A 67 -15.83 -13.27 11.86
C ILE A 67 -15.04 -13.28 10.56
N TRP A 68 -13.70 -13.18 10.62
CA TRP A 68 -12.82 -13.25 9.45
C TRP A 68 -13.03 -14.56 8.68
N GLN A 69 -12.99 -15.70 9.38
CA GLN A 69 -13.17 -17.01 8.77
C GLN A 69 -14.59 -17.20 8.21
N PHE A 70 -15.60 -16.66 8.91
CA PHE A 70 -16.97 -16.67 8.43
C PHE A 70 -17.12 -15.91 7.10
N LEU A 71 -16.58 -14.70 7.02
CA LEU A 71 -16.64 -13.88 5.80
C LEU A 71 -15.84 -14.51 4.65
N TYR A 72 -14.69 -15.10 4.94
CA TYR A 72 -13.83 -15.71 3.93
C TYR A 72 -14.35 -17.07 3.46
N LYS A 73 -14.62 -18.00 4.39
CA LYS A 73 -15.05 -19.37 4.05
C LYS A 73 -16.51 -19.44 3.66
N GLY A 74 -17.34 -18.56 4.22
CA GLY A 74 -18.77 -18.46 3.89
C GLY A 74 -19.03 -17.99 2.46
N ALA A 75 -18.13 -17.21 1.89
CA ALA A 75 -18.18 -16.84 0.48
C ALA A 75 -17.55 -17.95 -0.38
N TYR A 76 -18.37 -18.74 -1.09
CA TYR A 76 -17.86 -19.85 -1.89
C TYR A 76 -16.85 -19.38 -2.96
N TRP A 77 -17.20 -18.34 -3.74
CA TRP A 77 -16.30 -17.65 -4.67
C TRP A 77 -15.51 -16.58 -3.91
N ARG A 78 -14.48 -17.01 -3.20
CA ARG A 78 -13.67 -16.17 -2.33
C ARG A 78 -12.35 -15.78 -2.97
N ARG A 79 -11.59 -14.91 -2.31
CA ARG A 79 -10.37 -14.24 -2.76
C ARG A 79 -10.67 -13.12 -3.76
N GLY A 80 -9.64 -12.48 -4.23
CA GLY A 80 -9.75 -11.32 -5.10
C GLY A 80 -9.96 -10.00 -4.35
N PRO A 81 -9.66 -8.87 -5.01
CA PRO A 81 -9.48 -7.60 -4.34
C PRO A 81 -10.76 -7.07 -3.67
N VAL A 82 -11.93 -7.20 -4.30
CA VAL A 82 -13.21 -6.71 -3.73
C VAL A 82 -13.56 -7.43 -2.43
N THR A 83 -13.52 -8.77 -2.44
CA THR A 83 -13.85 -9.57 -1.27
C THR A 83 -12.86 -9.33 -0.12
N MET A 84 -11.57 -9.28 -0.43
CA MET A 84 -10.54 -9.16 0.59
C MET A 84 -10.43 -7.76 1.16
N ALA A 85 -10.69 -6.71 0.37
CA ALA A 85 -10.80 -5.33 0.89
C ALA A 85 -12.00 -5.18 1.84
N ALA A 86 -13.14 -5.79 1.52
CA ALA A 86 -14.29 -5.79 2.41
C ALA A 86 -14.00 -6.52 3.75
N ILE A 87 -13.33 -7.67 3.71
CA ILE A 87 -12.90 -8.41 4.91
C ILE A 87 -11.90 -7.58 5.70
N ALA A 88 -10.96 -6.90 5.04
CA ALA A 88 -9.96 -6.06 5.68
C ALA A 88 -10.59 -4.90 6.45
N ALA A 89 -11.61 -4.25 5.89
CA ALA A 89 -12.32 -3.18 6.57
C ALA A 89 -12.99 -3.68 7.86
N VAL A 90 -13.61 -4.84 7.83
CA VAL A 90 -14.19 -5.45 9.03
C VAL A 90 -13.11 -5.78 10.05
N ASP A 91 -12.03 -6.40 9.62
CA ASP A 91 -10.90 -6.79 10.47
C ASP A 91 -10.27 -5.57 11.17
N MET A 92 -9.94 -4.52 10.43
CA MET A 92 -9.38 -3.29 10.97
C MET A 92 -10.33 -2.63 11.99
N ALA A 93 -11.63 -2.52 11.65
CA ALA A 93 -12.62 -1.94 12.55
C ALA A 93 -12.76 -2.75 13.85
N LEU A 94 -12.69 -4.08 13.78
CA LEU A 94 -12.77 -4.93 14.98
C LEU A 94 -11.50 -4.88 15.84
N TRP A 95 -10.32 -4.76 15.23
CA TRP A 95 -9.08 -4.51 15.97
C TRP A 95 -9.10 -3.14 16.64
N ASP A 96 -9.63 -2.10 15.96
CA ASP A 96 -9.80 -0.77 16.52
C ASP A 96 -10.73 -0.79 17.75
N ILE A 97 -11.92 -1.42 17.64
CA ILE A 97 -12.85 -1.62 18.76
C ILE A 97 -12.14 -2.34 19.92
N LYS A 98 -11.42 -3.42 19.61
CA LYS A 98 -10.75 -4.22 20.64
C LYS A 98 -9.69 -3.40 21.39
N GLY A 99 -8.92 -2.59 20.67
CA GLY A 99 -7.94 -1.69 21.26
C GLY A 99 -8.59 -0.60 22.13
N LYS A 100 -9.66 0.02 21.64
CA LYS A 100 -10.42 1.04 22.40
C LYS A 100 -11.00 0.48 23.69
N ILE A 101 -11.65 -0.69 23.65
CA ILE A 101 -12.18 -1.34 24.85
C ILE A 101 -11.07 -1.73 25.83
N ALA A 102 -9.92 -2.19 25.33
CA ALA A 102 -8.79 -2.55 26.19
C ALA A 102 -8.01 -1.32 26.70
N GLY A 103 -8.28 -0.14 26.19
CA GLY A 103 -7.51 1.08 26.51
C GLY A 103 -6.06 1.01 25.99
N LEU A 104 -5.79 0.22 24.95
CA LEU A 104 -4.45 -0.02 24.42
C LEU A 104 -4.40 0.23 22.90
N PRO A 105 -3.26 0.73 22.38
CA PRO A 105 -3.02 0.74 20.95
C PRO A 105 -2.91 -0.68 20.39
N VAL A 106 -3.32 -0.89 19.15
CA VAL A 106 -3.42 -2.23 18.55
C VAL A 106 -2.09 -2.99 18.59
N TYR A 107 -0.94 -2.33 18.38
CA TYR A 107 0.36 -3.02 18.43
C TYR A 107 0.63 -3.69 19.77
N GLN A 108 0.12 -3.17 20.89
CA GLN A 108 0.25 -3.80 22.22
C GLN A 108 -0.53 -5.12 22.30
N LEU A 109 -1.70 -5.19 21.65
CA LEU A 109 -2.49 -6.41 21.57
C LEU A 109 -1.88 -7.45 20.61
N LEU A 110 -1.03 -7.00 19.69
CA LEU A 110 -0.31 -7.86 18.74
C LEU A 110 1.01 -8.44 19.30
N GLY A 111 1.37 -8.09 20.54
CA GLY A 111 2.57 -8.60 21.21
C GLY A 111 3.55 -7.50 21.66
N GLY A 112 3.23 -6.24 21.42
CA GLY A 112 4.07 -5.08 21.78
C GLY A 112 5.02 -4.64 20.68
N ALA A 113 5.76 -3.57 20.96
CA ALA A 113 6.67 -2.98 20.01
C ALA A 113 7.98 -3.80 19.88
N ALA A 114 8.32 -4.19 18.67
CA ALA A 114 9.60 -4.82 18.33
C ALA A 114 10.66 -3.76 17.90
N ARG A 115 10.27 -2.49 17.76
CA ARG A 115 11.11 -1.34 17.36
C ARG A 115 10.52 -0.02 17.82
N GLU A 116 11.31 1.04 17.74
CA GLU A 116 10.89 2.39 18.18
C GLU A 116 9.96 3.09 17.18
N GLY A 117 10.02 2.74 15.90
CA GLY A 117 9.20 3.31 14.82
C GLY A 117 9.37 2.53 13.54
N CYS A 118 8.52 2.76 12.57
CA CYS A 118 8.55 2.13 11.26
C CYS A 118 9.32 3.03 10.28
N MET A 119 10.50 2.60 9.83
CA MET A 119 11.22 3.31 8.76
C MET A 119 10.32 3.42 7.54
N VAL A 120 10.31 4.59 6.91
CA VAL A 120 9.50 4.85 5.72
C VAL A 120 10.34 5.32 4.54
N TYR A 121 9.81 5.15 3.33
CA TYR A 121 10.35 5.80 2.15
C TYR A 121 9.39 6.81 1.55
N GLY A 122 9.95 7.90 1.04
CA GLY A 122 9.23 8.94 0.32
C GLY A 122 9.36 8.77 -1.19
N HIS A 123 8.54 9.48 -1.95
CA HIS A 123 8.44 9.41 -3.41
C HIS A 123 9.01 10.66 -4.06
N ALA A 124 10.25 10.61 -4.49
CA ALA A 124 10.88 11.68 -5.27
C ALA A 124 10.53 11.51 -6.75
N ASN A 125 9.62 12.34 -7.22
CA ASN A 125 9.13 12.36 -8.59
C ASN A 125 9.57 13.65 -9.28
N GLY A 126 9.91 13.57 -10.56
CA GLY A 126 10.27 14.73 -11.37
C GLY A 126 10.04 14.49 -12.84
N THR A 127 9.84 15.55 -13.62
CA THR A 127 9.70 15.44 -15.08
C THR A 127 11.03 15.20 -15.76
N THR A 128 12.12 15.58 -15.12
CA THR A 128 13.51 15.34 -15.54
C THR A 128 14.29 14.64 -14.42
N ILE A 129 15.51 14.21 -14.74
CA ILE A 129 16.43 13.66 -13.72
C ILE A 129 16.74 14.74 -12.69
N GLU A 130 17.01 15.97 -13.13
CA GLU A 130 17.35 17.11 -12.27
C GLU A 130 16.21 17.41 -11.27
N ASP A 131 14.96 17.49 -11.75
CA ASP A 131 13.78 17.70 -10.89
C ASP A 131 13.64 16.59 -9.87
N THR A 132 13.87 15.34 -10.29
CA THR A 132 13.80 14.17 -9.40
C THR A 132 14.87 14.20 -8.32
N ILE A 133 16.10 14.60 -8.68
CA ILE A 133 17.20 14.75 -7.72
C ILE A 133 16.91 15.88 -6.74
N GLU A 134 16.37 17.01 -7.19
CA GLU A 134 15.97 18.10 -6.28
C GLU A 134 14.91 17.63 -5.27
N ALA A 135 13.88 16.93 -5.75
CA ALA A 135 12.87 16.34 -4.87
C ALA A 135 13.49 15.33 -3.89
N ALA A 136 14.43 14.50 -4.34
CA ALA A 136 15.10 13.53 -3.47
C ALA A 136 15.97 14.21 -2.39
N LEU A 137 16.69 15.28 -2.74
CA LEU A 137 17.45 16.09 -1.78
C LEU A 137 16.50 16.74 -0.75
N ASP A 138 15.30 17.14 -1.17
CA ASP A 138 14.31 17.68 -0.23
C ASP A 138 13.82 16.63 0.75
N TYR A 139 13.51 15.40 0.30
CA TYR A 139 13.20 14.28 1.20
C TYR A 139 14.35 13.98 2.17
N GLN A 140 15.60 14.00 1.70
CA GLN A 140 16.77 13.83 2.55
C GLN A 140 16.86 14.93 3.63
N ARG A 141 16.63 16.20 3.26
CA ARG A 141 16.57 17.34 4.23
C ARG A 141 15.46 17.18 5.26
N GLN A 142 14.33 16.57 4.88
CA GLN A 142 13.21 16.24 5.78
C GLN A 142 13.52 15.05 6.71
N GLY A 143 14.67 14.39 6.56
CA GLY A 143 15.12 13.29 7.42
C GLY A 143 14.77 11.90 6.89
N TYR A 144 14.22 11.77 5.66
CA TYR A 144 14.01 10.45 5.07
C TYR A 144 15.35 9.75 4.81
N LYS A 145 15.40 8.47 5.17
CA LYS A 145 16.57 7.60 4.97
C LYS A 145 16.41 6.65 3.78
N ALA A 146 15.24 6.64 3.20
CA ALA A 146 14.91 5.84 2.02
C ALA A 146 14.02 6.66 1.07
N ILE A 147 14.31 6.62 -0.22
CA ILE A 147 13.66 7.45 -1.22
C ILE A 147 13.44 6.63 -2.50
N ARG A 148 12.19 6.53 -2.94
CA ARG A 148 11.84 5.99 -4.24
C ARG A 148 12.05 7.06 -5.32
N LEU A 149 12.77 6.70 -6.37
CA LEU A 149 13.07 7.61 -7.49
C LEU A 149 12.19 7.27 -8.69
N GLN A 150 11.55 8.28 -9.26
CA GLN A 150 10.78 8.16 -10.50
C GLN A 150 10.90 9.45 -11.31
N CYS A 151 11.30 9.35 -12.58
CA CYS A 151 11.39 10.53 -13.46
C CYS A 151 10.62 10.33 -14.75
N GLY A 152 10.27 11.45 -15.38
CA GLY A 152 9.76 11.47 -16.74
C GLY A 152 10.75 10.82 -17.71
N VAL A 153 10.21 10.12 -18.70
CA VAL A 153 11.02 9.47 -19.74
C VAL A 153 11.02 10.33 -20.99
N PRO A 154 12.18 10.81 -21.47
CA PRO A 154 12.26 11.67 -22.66
C PRO A 154 11.58 11.02 -23.88
N GLY A 155 10.67 11.79 -24.51
CA GLY A 155 9.91 11.32 -25.66
C GLY A 155 8.71 10.43 -25.33
N MET A 156 8.30 10.38 -24.05
CA MET A 156 7.00 9.87 -23.62
C MET A 156 6.17 11.04 -23.07
N ALA A 157 4.86 11.02 -23.34
CA ALA A 157 3.95 12.07 -22.90
C ALA A 157 3.69 12.06 -21.41
N SER A 158 3.66 10.85 -20.82
CA SER A 158 3.47 10.64 -19.42
C SER A 158 4.27 9.41 -18.95
N THR A 159 4.68 9.42 -17.69
CA THR A 159 5.24 8.27 -16.99
C THR A 159 4.49 8.12 -15.67
N TYR A 160 4.04 6.91 -15.36
CA TYR A 160 3.32 6.65 -14.11
C TYR A 160 4.06 7.20 -12.89
N GLY A 161 3.30 7.81 -11.98
CA GLY A 161 3.83 8.38 -10.76
C GLY A 161 4.57 9.72 -10.95
N VAL A 162 4.59 10.29 -12.17
CA VAL A 162 5.21 11.59 -12.47
C VAL A 162 4.15 12.60 -12.86
N SER A 163 4.05 13.68 -12.08
CA SER A 163 3.17 14.83 -12.35
C SER A 163 3.99 16.09 -12.49
N LYS A 164 3.63 16.96 -13.44
CA LYS A 164 4.29 18.25 -13.64
C LYS A 164 4.06 19.23 -12.49
N ASP A 165 2.94 19.11 -11.80
CA ASP A 165 2.46 20.11 -10.85
C ASP A 165 2.42 19.59 -9.40
N ARG A 166 2.84 18.35 -9.14
CA ARG A 166 2.74 17.70 -7.83
C ARG A 166 3.96 16.85 -7.51
N TYR A 167 4.41 16.92 -6.27
CA TYR A 167 5.52 16.11 -5.75
C TYR A 167 5.13 14.68 -5.42
N PHE A 168 3.84 14.34 -5.47
CA PHE A 168 3.32 13.05 -5.10
C PHE A 168 2.41 12.49 -6.20
N TYR A 169 2.06 11.25 -6.04
CA TYR A 169 1.22 10.48 -6.92
C TYR A 169 -0.03 11.22 -7.39
N GLU A 170 -0.32 11.17 -8.69
CA GLU A 170 -1.53 11.76 -9.24
C GLU A 170 -2.77 11.03 -8.72
N PRO A 171 -3.78 11.76 -8.23
CA PRO A 171 -5.08 11.16 -7.95
C PRO A 171 -5.69 10.62 -9.23
N ALA A 172 -6.58 9.63 -9.08
CA ALA A 172 -7.39 9.14 -10.19
C ALA A 172 -8.19 10.30 -10.83
N ASP A 173 -8.26 10.30 -12.16
CA ASP A 173 -8.96 11.33 -12.94
C ASP A 173 -10.46 11.00 -13.06
N ASN A 174 -11.30 12.03 -13.09
CA ASN A 174 -12.74 11.91 -13.34
C ASN A 174 -13.08 11.66 -14.81
N ASP A 175 -12.17 11.94 -15.72
CA ASP A 175 -12.32 11.67 -17.13
C ASP A 175 -12.16 10.18 -17.47
N LEU A 176 -12.47 9.80 -18.69
CA LEU A 176 -12.20 8.43 -19.17
C LEU A 176 -10.69 8.15 -19.10
N PRO A 177 -10.29 6.87 -18.98
CA PRO A 177 -8.88 6.53 -18.86
C PRO A 177 -8.05 7.14 -19.99
N THR A 178 -7.02 7.90 -19.64
CA THR A 178 -6.05 8.40 -20.60
C THR A 178 -5.19 7.25 -21.10
N GLU A 179 -5.03 7.13 -22.41
CA GLU A 179 -4.18 6.12 -23.03
C GLU A 179 -2.81 6.69 -23.34
N ASN A 180 -1.81 6.30 -22.57
CA ASN A 180 -0.42 6.75 -22.71
C ASN A 180 0.40 5.77 -23.55
N ILE A 181 1.34 6.29 -24.35
CA ILE A 181 2.28 5.43 -25.10
C ILE A 181 3.44 5.08 -24.20
N TRP A 182 3.68 3.78 -24.02
CA TRP A 182 4.80 3.21 -23.30
C TRP A 182 5.91 2.76 -24.23
N SER A 183 7.16 3.05 -23.88
CA SER A 183 8.35 2.58 -24.60
C SER A 183 9.37 2.02 -23.61
N THR A 184 9.44 0.70 -23.52
CA THR A 184 10.40 -0.01 -22.66
C THR A 184 11.84 0.39 -22.96
N ALA A 185 12.20 0.55 -24.25
CA ALA A 185 13.56 0.89 -24.64
C ALA A 185 14.00 2.28 -24.13
N LYS A 186 13.10 3.26 -24.14
CA LYS A 186 13.36 4.59 -23.59
C LYS A 186 13.50 4.54 -22.06
N TYR A 187 12.57 3.83 -21.41
CA TYR A 187 12.57 3.65 -19.95
C TYR A 187 13.84 2.97 -19.45
N MET A 188 14.22 1.85 -20.05
CA MET A 188 15.42 1.07 -19.67
C MET A 188 16.73 1.87 -19.80
N ARG A 189 16.76 2.88 -20.65
CA ARG A 189 17.92 3.76 -20.79
C ARG A 189 17.99 4.80 -19.68
N ILE A 190 16.86 5.45 -19.35
CA ILE A 190 16.85 6.58 -18.42
C ILE A 190 17.04 6.16 -16.96
N VAL A 191 16.56 4.97 -16.55
CA VAL A 191 16.58 4.56 -15.15
C VAL A 191 18.01 4.41 -14.60
N PRO A 192 18.97 3.76 -15.29
CA PRO A 192 20.36 3.74 -14.81
C PRO A 192 21.01 5.13 -14.73
N GLU A 193 20.68 6.04 -15.67
CA GLU A 193 21.18 7.44 -15.66
C GLU A 193 20.64 8.18 -14.41
N LEU A 194 19.36 7.99 -14.08
CA LEU A 194 18.74 8.54 -12.87
C LEU A 194 19.46 8.05 -11.61
N PHE A 195 19.75 6.73 -11.51
CA PHE A 195 20.42 6.17 -10.35
C PHE A 195 21.87 6.63 -10.22
N ALA A 196 22.57 6.81 -11.34
CA ALA A 196 23.91 7.38 -11.34
C ALA A 196 23.90 8.81 -10.78
N ALA A 197 23.03 9.69 -11.30
CA ALA A 197 22.87 11.06 -10.82
C ALA A 197 22.44 11.10 -9.34
N ALA A 198 21.55 10.21 -8.93
CA ALA A 198 21.10 10.14 -7.53
C ALA A 198 22.23 9.74 -6.57
N ARG A 199 23.10 8.79 -6.94
CA ARG A 199 24.25 8.41 -6.12
C ARG A 199 25.30 9.52 -6.03
N GLU A 200 25.49 10.25 -7.10
CA GLU A 200 26.38 11.42 -7.10
C GLU A 200 25.86 12.52 -6.16
N ALA A 201 24.57 12.81 -6.17
CA ALA A 201 23.98 13.89 -5.40
C ALA A 201 23.71 13.54 -3.93
N LEU A 202 23.17 12.34 -3.65
CA LEU A 202 22.69 11.90 -2.33
C LEU A 202 23.74 11.10 -1.53
N GLY A 203 24.76 10.59 -2.20
CA GLY A 203 25.73 9.68 -1.58
C GLY A 203 25.19 8.28 -1.31
N TRP A 204 25.73 7.61 -0.27
CA TRP A 204 25.46 6.19 0.02
C TRP A 204 24.69 5.95 1.31
N ASP A 205 24.48 7.00 2.12
CA ASP A 205 23.80 6.91 3.40
C ASP A 205 22.25 6.90 3.27
N VAL A 206 21.75 7.10 2.05
CA VAL A 206 20.32 7.05 1.70
C VAL A 206 20.03 5.79 0.89
N HIS A 207 19.01 5.06 1.28
CA HIS A 207 18.49 3.94 0.51
C HIS A 207 17.70 4.44 -0.71
N LEU A 208 18.04 3.94 -1.89
CA LEU A 208 17.31 4.28 -3.12
C LEU A 208 16.43 3.10 -3.55
N LEU A 209 15.18 3.39 -3.91
CA LEU A 209 14.20 2.42 -4.37
C LEU A 209 13.71 2.82 -5.76
N HIS A 210 13.22 1.86 -6.51
CA HIS A 210 12.60 2.10 -7.81
C HIS A 210 11.39 1.18 -8.01
N ASP A 211 10.32 1.75 -8.55
CA ASP A 211 9.09 1.07 -8.88
C ASP A 211 8.95 0.93 -10.39
N ILE A 212 8.85 -0.30 -10.85
CA ILE A 212 8.69 -0.64 -12.27
C ILE A 212 7.22 -0.77 -12.64
N HIS A 213 6.39 -1.14 -11.66
CA HIS A 213 4.95 -1.21 -11.80
C HIS A 213 4.48 -2.18 -12.88
N HIS A 214 4.99 -3.42 -12.81
CA HIS A 214 4.66 -4.56 -13.69
C HIS A 214 4.92 -4.35 -15.20
N ARG A 215 5.64 -3.30 -15.60
CA ARG A 215 5.76 -2.87 -17.00
C ARG A 215 6.86 -3.56 -17.82
N LEU A 216 7.71 -4.36 -17.19
CA LEU A 216 8.78 -5.07 -17.89
C LEU A 216 8.46 -6.55 -18.06
N THR A 217 8.93 -7.13 -19.15
CA THR A 217 9.02 -8.59 -19.26
C THR A 217 10.09 -9.14 -18.31
N PRO A 218 10.05 -10.42 -17.93
CA PRO A 218 11.02 -11.00 -17.00
C PRO A 218 12.49 -10.81 -17.42
N ILE A 219 12.80 -10.87 -18.72
CA ILE A 219 14.17 -10.69 -19.21
C ILE A 219 14.59 -9.20 -19.19
N GLU A 220 13.66 -8.27 -19.42
CA GLU A 220 13.93 -6.84 -19.29
C GLU A 220 14.13 -6.47 -17.82
N ALA A 221 13.30 -6.98 -16.92
CA ALA A 221 13.45 -6.82 -15.48
C ALA A 221 14.79 -7.36 -14.96
N ALA A 222 15.21 -8.53 -15.45
CA ALA A 222 16.51 -9.11 -15.13
C ALA A 222 17.67 -8.21 -15.59
N ARG A 223 17.58 -7.65 -16.80
CA ARG A 223 18.56 -6.72 -17.34
C ARG A 223 18.61 -5.42 -16.53
N LEU A 224 17.46 -4.80 -16.25
CA LEU A 224 17.41 -3.59 -15.45
C LEU A 224 17.97 -3.82 -14.04
N GLY A 225 17.60 -4.92 -13.38
CA GLY A 225 18.16 -5.29 -12.10
C GLY A 225 19.69 -5.40 -12.12
N LYS A 226 20.25 -5.96 -13.22
CA LYS A 226 21.70 -6.06 -13.42
C LYS A 226 22.35 -4.68 -13.64
N ASP A 227 21.72 -3.83 -14.43
CA ASP A 227 22.24 -2.49 -14.73
C ASP A 227 22.22 -1.58 -13.48
N LEU A 228 21.34 -1.85 -12.51
CA LEU A 228 21.24 -1.10 -11.26
C LEU A 228 22.15 -1.61 -10.13
N GLU A 229 22.74 -2.81 -10.23
CA GLU A 229 23.64 -3.35 -9.19
C GLU A 229 24.75 -2.40 -8.75
N PRO A 230 25.44 -1.63 -9.64
CA PRO A 230 26.49 -0.67 -9.23
C PRO A 230 26.00 0.39 -8.26
N TYR A 231 24.72 0.72 -8.32
CA TYR A 231 24.10 1.77 -7.50
C TYR A 231 23.49 1.22 -6.19
N ARG A 232 23.50 -0.08 -5.98
CA ARG A 232 23.01 -0.77 -4.77
C ARG A 232 21.63 -0.27 -4.33
N PRO A 233 20.57 -0.42 -5.15
CA PRO A 233 19.23 -0.05 -4.73
C PRO A 233 18.81 -0.89 -3.52
N PHE A 234 17.94 -0.33 -2.68
CA PHE A 234 17.30 -1.07 -1.59
C PHE A 234 16.42 -2.17 -2.14
N TRP A 235 15.69 -1.87 -3.21
CA TRP A 235 14.99 -2.82 -4.07
C TRP A 235 14.61 -2.21 -5.44
N ILE A 236 14.21 -3.08 -6.36
CA ILE A 236 13.29 -2.79 -7.46
C ILE A 236 11.98 -3.48 -7.16
N GLU A 237 10.85 -2.75 -7.29
CA GLU A 237 9.53 -3.27 -6.97
C GLU A 237 8.69 -3.49 -8.22
N ASP A 238 7.81 -4.49 -8.14
CA ASP A 238 6.82 -4.83 -9.16
C ASP A 238 7.44 -4.94 -10.57
N ALA A 239 8.56 -5.66 -10.65
CA ALA A 239 9.45 -5.67 -11.80
C ALA A 239 8.80 -6.23 -13.09
N THR A 240 7.90 -7.22 -12.93
CA THR A 240 7.19 -7.90 -14.03
C THR A 240 5.78 -8.28 -13.56
N PRO A 241 4.81 -8.53 -14.46
CA PRO A 241 3.49 -9.03 -14.08
C PRO A 241 3.57 -10.21 -13.12
N ALA A 242 2.89 -10.09 -11.98
CA ALA A 242 3.01 -11.02 -10.86
C ALA A 242 2.05 -12.23 -10.96
N GLU A 243 1.31 -12.37 -12.04
CA GLU A 243 0.48 -13.52 -12.35
C GLU A 243 1.32 -14.77 -12.60
N ASP A 244 2.46 -14.62 -13.28
CA ASP A 244 3.45 -15.67 -13.44
C ASP A 244 4.59 -15.51 -12.44
N GLN A 245 4.38 -16.02 -11.23
CA GLN A 245 5.35 -15.90 -10.15
C GLN A 245 6.67 -16.66 -10.42
N GLU A 246 6.65 -17.70 -11.24
CA GLU A 246 7.87 -18.43 -11.59
C GLU A 246 8.81 -17.57 -12.45
N ALA A 247 8.29 -16.57 -13.16
CA ALA A 247 9.09 -15.60 -13.91
C ALA A 247 10.12 -14.85 -13.03
N PHE A 248 9.82 -14.66 -11.74
CA PHE A 248 10.77 -14.08 -10.79
C PHE A 248 12.05 -14.90 -10.60
N ARG A 249 12.02 -16.20 -10.87
CA ARG A 249 13.22 -17.06 -10.86
C ARG A 249 14.22 -16.63 -11.94
N LEU A 250 13.75 -16.27 -13.12
CA LEU A 250 14.62 -15.75 -14.18
C LEU A 250 15.31 -14.45 -13.74
N ILE A 251 14.56 -13.55 -13.14
CA ILE A 251 15.12 -12.28 -12.64
C ILE A 251 16.17 -12.57 -11.56
N ARG A 252 15.81 -13.37 -10.56
CA ARG A 252 16.70 -13.74 -9.44
C ARG A 252 18.01 -14.40 -9.88
N GLN A 253 18.00 -15.18 -10.97
CA GLN A 253 19.19 -15.84 -11.50
C GLN A 253 20.19 -14.87 -12.15
N HIS A 254 19.76 -13.67 -12.54
CA HIS A 254 20.58 -12.75 -13.32
C HIS A 254 20.96 -11.47 -12.59
N THR A 255 20.36 -11.20 -11.43
CA THR A 255 20.72 -10.04 -10.62
C THR A 255 20.69 -10.33 -9.13
N THR A 256 21.55 -9.62 -8.39
CA THR A 256 21.58 -9.56 -6.92
C THR A 256 20.81 -8.35 -6.37
N THR A 257 20.26 -7.51 -7.24
CA THR A 257 19.38 -6.41 -6.83
C THR A 257 18.18 -6.97 -6.08
N PRO A 258 17.88 -6.49 -4.85
CA PRO A 258 16.75 -6.98 -4.10
C PRO A 258 15.42 -6.74 -4.82
N LEU A 259 14.50 -7.70 -4.70
CA LEU A 259 13.19 -7.70 -5.35
C LEU A 259 12.08 -7.54 -4.32
N ALA A 260 11.11 -6.66 -4.63
CA ALA A 260 9.90 -6.46 -3.88
C ALA A 260 8.67 -6.60 -4.80
N VAL A 261 7.61 -7.25 -4.31
CA VAL A 261 6.34 -7.38 -5.05
C VAL A 261 5.21 -7.69 -4.09
N GLY A 262 3.99 -7.32 -4.46
CA GLY A 262 2.83 -7.83 -3.74
C GLY A 262 1.69 -6.88 -3.45
N GLU A 263 1.71 -5.64 -3.89
CA GLU A 263 0.60 -4.70 -3.66
C GLU A 263 -0.73 -5.19 -4.26
N ILE A 264 -0.66 -5.95 -5.35
CA ILE A 264 -1.83 -6.56 -5.99
C ILE A 264 -2.26 -7.88 -5.36
N PHE A 265 -1.53 -8.41 -4.38
CA PHE A 265 -1.85 -9.69 -3.74
C PHE A 265 -2.95 -9.53 -2.69
N SER A 266 -3.90 -10.43 -2.73
CA SER A 266 -5.06 -10.38 -1.84
C SER A 266 -5.10 -11.51 -0.81
N SER A 267 -4.13 -12.42 -0.81
CA SER A 267 -4.10 -13.52 0.16
C SER A 267 -2.70 -14.11 0.34
N VAL A 268 -2.50 -14.87 1.43
CA VAL A 268 -1.28 -15.64 1.66
C VAL A 268 -0.97 -16.62 0.53
N TRP A 269 -2.01 -17.10 -0.17
CA TRP A 269 -1.85 -18.01 -1.30
C TRP A 269 -1.19 -17.34 -2.50
N ASP A 270 -1.43 -16.03 -2.68
CA ASP A 270 -0.78 -15.25 -3.74
C ASP A 270 0.71 -14.97 -3.40
N CYS A 271 1.05 -14.94 -2.11
CA CYS A 271 2.42 -14.69 -1.64
C CYS A 271 3.27 -15.97 -1.54
N LYS A 272 2.63 -17.12 -1.33
CA LYS A 272 3.25 -18.38 -0.88
C LYS A 272 4.41 -18.81 -1.76
N HIS A 273 4.20 -18.88 -3.07
CA HIS A 273 5.21 -19.41 -4.01
C HIS A 273 6.49 -18.56 -4.01
N LEU A 274 6.35 -17.25 -4.06
CA LEU A 274 7.47 -16.30 -4.06
C LEU A 274 8.27 -16.38 -2.76
N ILE A 275 7.59 -16.47 -1.62
CA ILE A 275 8.20 -16.52 -0.28
C ILE A 275 8.92 -17.85 -0.08
N GLU A 276 8.24 -18.99 -0.27
CA GLU A 276 8.81 -20.33 -0.02
C GLU A 276 10.03 -20.63 -0.91
N ASN A 277 10.04 -20.13 -2.12
CA ASN A 277 11.15 -20.30 -3.06
C ASN A 277 12.20 -19.17 -2.99
N ARG A 278 12.03 -18.20 -2.10
CA ARG A 278 12.93 -17.03 -1.94
C ARG A 278 13.17 -16.29 -3.25
N LEU A 279 12.10 -16.12 -4.03
CA LEU A 279 12.17 -15.41 -5.30
C LEU A 279 12.13 -13.89 -5.13
N ILE A 280 11.80 -13.44 -3.92
CA ILE A 280 11.76 -12.04 -3.51
C ILE A 280 12.46 -11.85 -2.16
N ASP A 281 12.83 -10.61 -1.84
CA ASP A 281 13.43 -10.23 -0.57
C ASP A 281 12.44 -9.48 0.32
N TYR A 282 11.45 -8.83 -0.30
CA TYR A 282 10.41 -8.08 0.40
C TYR A 282 9.04 -8.41 -0.17
N ILE A 283 8.09 -8.70 0.71
CA ILE A 283 6.68 -8.85 0.37
C ILE A 283 5.94 -7.52 0.57
N ARG A 284 5.34 -6.98 -0.50
CA ARG A 284 4.67 -5.66 -0.52
C ARG A 284 3.15 -5.72 -0.32
N ALA A 285 2.62 -6.84 0.13
CA ALA A 285 1.19 -6.94 0.41
C ALA A 285 0.74 -5.82 1.38
N THR A 286 -0.48 -5.31 1.17
CA THR A 286 -1.05 -4.27 2.02
C THR A 286 -2.12 -4.84 2.95
N VAL A 287 -2.25 -4.26 4.13
CA VAL A 287 -3.28 -4.62 5.12
C VAL A 287 -4.67 -4.59 4.50
N LEU A 288 -4.95 -3.58 3.66
CA LEU A 288 -6.25 -3.42 3.02
C LEU A 288 -6.56 -4.55 2.03
N HIS A 289 -5.70 -4.78 1.05
CA HIS A 289 -6.00 -5.72 -0.04
C HIS A 289 -5.82 -7.18 0.38
N ALA A 290 -5.01 -7.42 1.42
CA ALA A 290 -4.71 -8.76 1.92
C ALA A 290 -5.55 -9.19 3.14
N GLY A 291 -6.76 -8.62 3.30
CA GLY A 291 -7.74 -9.12 4.29
C GLY A 291 -7.49 -8.68 5.73
N GLY A 292 -6.83 -7.56 5.96
CA GLY A 292 -6.69 -6.94 7.29
C GLY A 292 -5.45 -7.39 8.06
N ILE A 293 -5.34 -6.89 9.28
CA ILE A 293 -4.23 -7.17 10.21
C ILE A 293 -4.10 -8.67 10.49
N THR A 294 -5.22 -9.34 10.72
CA THR A 294 -5.27 -10.77 11.05
C THR A 294 -4.58 -11.61 9.97
N HIS A 295 -4.89 -11.37 8.71
CA HIS A 295 -4.31 -12.15 7.61
C HIS A 295 -2.89 -11.73 7.24
N MET A 296 -2.59 -10.42 7.32
CA MET A 296 -1.23 -9.91 7.11
C MET A 296 -0.23 -10.47 8.13
N ARG A 297 -0.65 -10.75 9.36
CA ARG A 297 0.20 -11.46 10.36
C ARG A 297 0.58 -12.87 9.88
N GLN A 298 -0.33 -13.58 9.20
CA GLN A 298 -0.02 -14.90 8.64
C GLN A 298 1.00 -14.77 7.50
N ILE A 299 0.85 -13.77 6.63
CA ILE A 299 1.80 -13.50 5.55
C ILE A 299 3.17 -13.14 6.14
N ALA A 300 3.23 -12.24 7.14
CA ALA A 300 4.47 -11.85 7.79
C ALA A 300 5.16 -13.05 8.48
N SER A 301 4.40 -13.92 9.16
CA SER A 301 4.95 -15.12 9.80
C SER A 301 5.51 -16.13 8.80
N LEU A 302 4.84 -16.34 7.66
CA LEU A 302 5.37 -17.17 6.58
C LEU A 302 6.65 -16.55 6.00
N ALA A 303 6.65 -15.24 5.77
CA ALA A 303 7.80 -14.52 5.24
C ALA A 303 9.02 -14.58 6.19
N ASP A 304 8.81 -14.46 7.50
CA ASP A 304 9.85 -14.53 8.52
C ASP A 304 10.59 -15.87 8.49
N LEU A 305 9.87 -16.99 8.39
CA LEU A 305 10.45 -18.33 8.29
C LEU A 305 11.39 -18.49 7.07
N HIS A 306 11.17 -17.71 6.02
CA HIS A 306 11.95 -17.75 4.79
C HIS A 306 12.93 -16.57 4.65
N GLN A 307 13.08 -15.75 5.70
CA GLN A 307 13.95 -14.57 5.73
C GLN A 307 13.56 -13.49 4.70
N VAL A 308 12.28 -13.44 4.35
CA VAL A 308 11.67 -12.37 3.57
C VAL A 308 11.12 -11.31 4.51
N ARG A 309 11.39 -10.04 4.24
CA ARG A 309 10.91 -8.93 5.06
C ARG A 309 9.63 -8.33 4.47
N THR A 310 8.92 -7.53 5.26
CA THR A 310 7.77 -6.79 4.76
C THR A 310 8.18 -5.42 4.20
N GLY A 311 7.47 -4.98 3.16
CA GLY A 311 7.60 -3.65 2.59
C GLY A 311 6.21 -3.17 2.18
N CYS A 312 5.30 -3.00 3.15
CA CYS A 312 3.88 -2.82 2.86
C CYS A 312 3.61 -1.62 1.96
N HIS A 313 2.77 -1.83 0.95
CA HIS A 313 2.21 -0.76 0.13
C HIS A 313 1.43 0.23 1.01
N GLY A 314 1.59 1.53 0.75
CA GLY A 314 1.03 2.61 1.57
C GLY A 314 0.97 3.93 0.83
N ALA A 315 0.59 3.91 -0.45
CA ALA A 315 0.37 5.10 -1.26
C ALA A 315 -0.93 5.83 -0.88
N THR A 316 -1.17 7.01 -1.44
CA THR A 316 -2.33 7.86 -1.09
C THR A 316 -3.68 7.34 -1.61
N ASP A 317 -3.70 6.26 -2.36
CA ASP A 317 -4.93 5.54 -2.73
C ASP A 317 -5.50 4.68 -1.59
N LEU A 318 -4.78 4.59 -0.47
CA LEU A 318 -5.23 4.01 0.79
C LEU A 318 -5.50 5.12 1.80
N SER A 319 -6.53 4.97 2.64
CA SER A 319 -6.83 5.98 3.65
C SER A 319 -5.85 5.96 4.83
N PRO A 320 -5.83 7.03 5.66
CA PRO A 320 -5.08 7.04 6.92
C PRO A 320 -5.39 5.87 7.86
N VAL A 321 -6.56 5.24 7.75
CA VAL A 321 -6.92 4.04 8.53
C VAL A 321 -6.01 2.86 8.17
N THR A 322 -5.81 2.62 6.88
CA THR A 322 -4.88 1.56 6.43
C THR A 322 -3.45 1.86 6.83
N MET A 323 -2.99 3.12 6.72
CA MET A 323 -1.66 3.51 7.18
C MET A 323 -1.47 3.21 8.67
N ALA A 324 -2.42 3.62 9.52
CA ALA A 324 -2.35 3.31 10.96
C ALA A 324 -2.29 1.80 11.22
N ALA A 325 -3.16 1.02 10.57
CA ALA A 325 -3.17 -0.43 10.70
C ALA A 325 -1.84 -1.07 10.28
N ALA A 326 -1.25 -0.61 9.18
CA ALA A 326 0.06 -1.06 8.69
C ALA A 326 1.18 -0.72 9.68
N LEU A 327 1.14 0.46 10.31
CA LEU A 327 2.12 0.87 11.33
C LEU A 327 2.02 0.03 12.60
N HIS A 328 0.82 -0.25 13.08
CA HIS A 328 0.62 -1.14 14.24
C HIS A 328 1.13 -2.55 13.96
N LEU A 329 0.86 -3.08 12.79
CA LEU A 329 1.41 -4.36 12.34
C LEU A 329 2.93 -4.29 12.24
N GLY A 330 3.46 -3.32 11.49
CA GLY A 330 4.90 -3.13 11.25
C GLY A 330 5.70 -2.97 12.54
N LEU A 331 5.12 -2.32 13.56
CA LEU A 331 5.75 -2.15 14.87
C LEU A 331 5.85 -3.47 15.64
N SER A 332 4.91 -4.40 15.44
CA SER A 332 4.78 -5.64 16.23
C SER A 332 5.46 -6.87 15.63
N ILE A 333 5.70 -6.92 14.32
CA ILE A 333 6.30 -8.09 13.65
C ILE A 333 7.83 -8.05 13.66
N PRO A 334 8.54 -9.21 13.72
CA PRO A 334 10.01 -9.24 13.77
C PRO A 334 10.67 -8.88 12.43
N ASN A 335 10.08 -9.25 11.31
CA ASN A 335 10.64 -9.15 9.96
C ASN A 335 10.17 -7.91 9.18
N PHE A 336 9.85 -6.83 9.87
CA PHE A 336 9.57 -5.56 9.23
C PHE A 336 10.78 -5.07 8.41
N GLY A 337 10.56 -4.63 7.19
CA GLY A 337 11.56 -4.03 6.31
C GLY A 337 11.42 -2.51 6.26
N ILE A 338 10.38 -2.05 5.60
CA ILE A 338 10.10 -0.63 5.39
C ILE A 338 8.60 -0.43 5.13
N GLN A 339 8.08 0.76 5.38
CA GLN A 339 6.71 1.15 5.05
C GLN A 339 6.72 2.21 3.96
N GLU A 340 5.93 2.03 2.92
CA GLU A 340 5.67 3.08 1.95
C GLU A 340 4.88 4.22 2.61
N TYR A 341 5.29 5.46 2.33
CA TYR A 341 4.62 6.63 2.87
C TYR A 341 4.53 7.77 1.87
N MET A 342 3.31 8.02 1.42
CA MET A 342 2.94 9.25 0.73
C MET A 342 2.05 10.07 1.65
N ARG A 343 2.33 11.37 1.74
CA ARG A 343 1.49 12.28 2.55
C ARG A 343 0.15 12.50 1.87
N HIS A 344 -0.90 12.42 2.65
CA HIS A 344 -2.22 12.80 2.21
C HIS A 344 -2.37 14.31 2.07
N THR A 345 -3.47 14.77 1.47
CA THR A 345 -3.82 16.18 1.44
C THR A 345 -4.34 16.63 2.81
N VAL A 346 -4.32 17.93 3.03
CA VAL A 346 -4.85 18.53 4.29
C VAL A 346 -6.33 18.18 4.50
N GLU A 347 -7.09 18.09 3.41
CA GLU A 347 -8.51 17.73 3.42
C GLU A 347 -8.68 16.25 3.84
N THR A 348 -7.83 15.36 3.32
CA THR A 348 -7.84 13.95 3.71
C THR A 348 -7.53 13.79 5.20
N ASP A 349 -6.47 14.45 5.69
CA ASP A 349 -6.08 14.37 7.09
C ASP A 349 -7.14 15.00 8.02
N ALA A 350 -7.87 16.00 7.54
CA ALA A 350 -8.99 16.61 8.30
C ALA A 350 -10.19 15.64 8.40
N VAL A 351 -10.52 14.92 7.32
CA VAL A 351 -11.58 13.89 7.32
C VAL A 351 -11.17 12.67 8.16
N PHE A 352 -9.88 12.34 8.18
CA PHE A 352 -9.34 11.21 8.93
C PHE A 352 -8.31 11.66 9.97
N PRO A 353 -8.73 12.32 11.06
CA PRO A 353 -7.80 12.72 12.12
C PRO A 353 -7.12 11.50 12.72
N HIS A 354 -5.78 11.58 12.84
CA HIS A 354 -4.96 10.44 13.23
C HIS A 354 -3.84 10.80 14.21
N ALA A 355 -3.37 9.80 14.97
CA ALA A 355 -2.32 9.94 15.98
C ALA A 355 -0.91 9.66 15.45
N TYR A 356 -0.76 9.04 14.27
CA TYR A 356 0.55 8.73 13.74
C TYR A 356 1.30 9.99 13.30
N ARG A 357 2.61 9.99 13.50
CA ARG A 357 3.48 11.14 13.22
C ARG A 357 4.79 10.71 12.58
N PHE A 358 5.29 11.53 11.68
CA PHE A 358 6.61 11.37 11.08
C PHE A 358 7.69 12.04 11.97
N ALA A 359 8.76 11.31 12.24
CA ALA A 359 9.95 11.84 12.89
C ALA A 359 11.19 11.05 12.46
N GLU A 360 12.26 11.73 12.09
CA GLU A 360 13.59 11.15 11.81
C GLU A 360 13.58 9.98 10.81
N GLY A 361 12.77 10.08 9.76
CA GLY A 361 12.66 9.03 8.72
C GLY A 361 11.79 7.84 9.11
N MET A 362 11.06 7.93 10.20
CA MET A 362 10.15 6.91 10.70
C MET A 362 8.75 7.46 10.91
N LEU A 363 7.75 6.60 10.79
CA LEU A 363 6.39 6.82 11.27
C LEU A 363 6.19 6.11 12.61
N HIS A 364 5.55 6.81 13.54
CA HIS A 364 5.16 6.32 14.86
C HIS A 364 3.63 6.28 14.91
N PRO A 365 2.98 5.15 15.21
CA PRO A 365 1.52 5.06 15.22
C PRO A 365 0.88 5.89 16.35
N GLY A 366 1.66 6.27 17.37
CA GLY A 366 1.13 6.90 18.60
C GLY A 366 0.62 5.85 19.59
N ASP A 367 0.18 6.34 20.75
CA ASP A 367 -0.25 5.52 21.88
C ASP A 367 -1.78 5.60 22.15
N ALA A 368 -2.52 6.18 21.21
CA ALA A 368 -3.98 6.24 21.32
C ALA A 368 -4.58 4.82 21.27
N PRO A 369 -5.62 4.53 22.09
CA PRO A 369 -6.31 3.26 22.04
C PRO A 369 -6.88 2.96 20.65
N GLY A 370 -6.86 1.68 20.26
CA GLY A 370 -7.29 1.25 18.93
C GLY A 370 -6.23 1.50 17.86
N LEU A 371 -6.65 1.92 16.69
CA LEU A 371 -5.77 2.31 15.58
C LEU A 371 -5.29 3.77 15.70
N GLY A 372 -5.90 4.57 16.58
CA GLY A 372 -5.58 5.99 16.70
C GLY A 372 -5.98 6.82 15.48
N VAL A 373 -7.01 6.40 14.76
CA VAL A 373 -7.60 7.11 13.62
C VAL A 373 -9.11 7.13 13.79
N GLU A 374 -9.72 8.24 13.44
CA GLU A 374 -11.18 8.38 13.38
C GLU A 374 -11.62 8.89 12.00
N ILE A 375 -12.92 8.94 11.77
CA ILE A 375 -13.51 9.64 10.63
C ILE A 375 -14.45 10.73 11.10
N ASP A 376 -14.24 11.95 10.63
CA ASP A 376 -15.20 13.05 10.76
C ASP A 376 -16.28 12.88 9.68
N GLU A 377 -17.40 12.25 10.06
CA GLU A 377 -18.48 11.94 9.13
C GLU A 377 -19.16 13.20 8.59
N ALA A 378 -19.29 14.25 9.41
CA ALA A 378 -19.90 15.50 8.96
C ALA A 378 -19.04 16.20 7.89
N LEU A 379 -17.73 16.18 8.09
CA LEU A 379 -16.80 16.71 7.10
C LEU A 379 -16.74 15.79 5.86
N ALA A 380 -16.75 14.47 6.03
CA ALA A 380 -16.75 13.50 4.94
C ALA A 380 -17.94 13.67 3.97
N GLU A 381 -19.13 14.02 4.49
CA GLU A 381 -20.31 14.31 3.69
C GLU A 381 -20.14 15.51 2.75
N THR A 382 -19.23 16.43 3.07
CA THR A 382 -18.93 17.59 2.21
C THR A 382 -18.07 17.26 1.00
N PHE A 383 -17.48 16.06 0.95
CA PHE A 383 -16.66 15.55 -0.14
C PHE A 383 -17.33 14.32 -0.77
N PRO A 384 -18.37 14.50 -1.60
CA PRO A 384 -19.08 13.38 -2.20
C PRO A 384 -18.18 12.57 -3.13
N TYR A 385 -18.44 11.27 -3.23
CA TYR A 385 -17.75 10.39 -4.17
C TYR A 385 -17.80 10.95 -5.60
N ALA A 386 -16.66 10.93 -6.26
CA ALA A 386 -16.51 11.28 -7.68
C ALA A 386 -15.89 10.07 -8.42
N ARG A 387 -16.58 9.61 -9.49
CA ARG A 387 -16.03 8.52 -10.31
C ARG A 387 -14.67 8.93 -10.88
N ALA A 388 -13.68 8.05 -10.74
CA ALA A 388 -12.34 8.33 -11.20
C ALA A 388 -11.76 7.13 -11.96
N TYR A 389 -10.83 7.42 -12.86
CA TYR A 389 -10.13 6.42 -13.67
C TYR A 389 -8.63 6.66 -13.61
N LEU A 390 -7.88 5.56 -13.55
CA LEU A 390 -6.44 5.59 -13.72
C LEU A 390 -6.08 5.53 -15.21
N PRO A 391 -4.97 6.14 -15.64
CA PRO A 391 -4.50 6.04 -17.02
C PRO A 391 -4.13 4.59 -17.35
N VAL A 392 -4.08 4.27 -18.63
CA VAL A 392 -3.64 2.97 -19.14
C VAL A 392 -2.51 3.16 -20.14
N ASN A 393 -1.71 2.12 -20.36
CA ASN A 393 -0.59 2.16 -21.29
C ASN A 393 -0.88 1.38 -22.57
N ARG A 394 -0.35 1.87 -23.68
CA ARG A 394 -0.23 1.15 -24.96
C ARG A 394 1.20 1.21 -25.46
N LEU A 395 1.62 0.17 -26.17
CA LEU A 395 2.84 0.22 -26.98
C LEU A 395 2.64 1.10 -28.21
N GLU A 396 3.73 1.46 -28.89
CA GLU A 396 3.71 2.28 -30.12
C GLU A 396 2.86 1.65 -31.24
N ASP A 397 2.68 0.35 -31.27
CA ASP A 397 1.83 -0.38 -32.23
C ASP A 397 0.34 -0.47 -31.82
N GLY A 398 -0.03 0.14 -30.69
CA GLY A 398 -1.38 0.14 -30.15
C GLY A 398 -1.71 -1.04 -29.22
N THR A 399 -0.80 -1.98 -28.98
CA THR A 399 -0.99 -3.09 -28.07
C THR A 399 -1.18 -2.59 -26.62
N MET A 400 -2.21 -3.06 -25.92
CA MET A 400 -2.38 -2.78 -24.48
C MET A 400 -1.19 -3.32 -23.70
N TRP A 401 -0.70 -2.51 -22.77
CA TRP A 401 0.45 -2.86 -21.96
C TRP A 401 0.15 -2.74 -20.47
N SER A 402 0.96 -3.41 -19.64
CA SER A 402 0.84 -3.34 -18.18
C SER A 402 1.01 -1.91 -17.67
N TRP A 403 0.28 -1.63 -16.60
CA TRP A 403 0.14 -0.28 -16.06
C TRP A 403 1.17 0.02 -14.98
#